data_a51db3ea382972e5b40a7e4657391bbf
#
_entry.id   a51db3ea382972e5b40a7e4657391bbf
#
_cell.length_a   1.000
_cell.length_b   1.000
_cell.length_c   1.000
_cell.angle_alpha   90.00
_cell.angle_beta   90.00
_cell.angle_gamma   90.00
#
_symmetry.space_group_name_H-M   'P 1'
#
loop_
_entity.id
_entity.type
_entity.pdbx_description
1 polymer ?
#
loop_
_entity_poly.entity_id
_entity_poly.type
_entity_poly.pdbx_seq_one_letter_code
_entity_poly.pdbx_strand_id
1 'polypeptide(L)'
;MDRYWEQFKTPFICFAGHSGVGKTTLLEHLTRRFKADQIRVGYYKHDSHRFQMDKPGKDTHRCLEAGAGIVTINDPAHFAVIAENPFKKRSITHALEQCDCILIEGYKQSPFAKIVFLDHEGKLPISQEDTGIQAVVHQGVIDNKSLTERGIPLFHRDETDRIYEFVKDYFYRCAAPLYGAVFTGGQSKRMGRPKFALEYNGRSETERMVDLLVPLCDKVFISTRKDQDLGTLDDLTHCQRINDEHTGLGPVGGLATLMGQHPKNAWLITACDMPFLQTDNLAAIIQERDPLRYGTCFMQKDRIGVEPMCAIYEPKFIVPLFESMSRRELSLSRIINDLPFKHVKVQDRFRGNFMNTNTHEEYEVARAKREQETPR
;
A
#
# COMPACT_ATOMS: atom_id res chain seq x y z
N MET A 1 8.13 -23.26 -8.91
CA MET A 1 8.42 -22.35 -7.81
C MET A 1 7.27 -21.38 -7.66
N ASP A 2 6.82 -21.11 -6.47
CA ASP A 2 5.49 -20.59 -6.22
C ASP A 2 5.29 -19.13 -6.69
N ARG A 3 4.58 -18.94 -7.79
CA ARG A 3 3.97 -17.64 -8.18
C ARG A 3 3.11 -17.01 -7.09
N TYR A 4 3.00 -17.67 -5.97
CA TYR A 4 2.25 -17.30 -4.79
C TYR A 4 2.76 -16.00 -4.16
N TRP A 5 4.10 -15.86 -3.99
CA TRP A 5 4.70 -14.66 -3.42
C TRP A 5 4.65 -13.44 -4.34
N GLU A 6 4.53 -13.66 -5.67
CA GLU A 6 4.35 -12.59 -6.66
C GLU A 6 3.00 -11.85 -6.52
N GLN A 7 2.05 -12.47 -5.83
CA GLN A 7 0.71 -11.90 -5.60
C GLN A 7 0.63 -11.09 -4.29
N PHE A 8 1.65 -11.19 -3.43
CA PHE A 8 1.69 -10.43 -2.20
C PHE A 8 1.76 -8.93 -2.47
N LYS A 9 0.92 -8.18 -1.76
CA LYS A 9 0.86 -6.72 -1.82
C LYS A 9 1.66 -6.08 -0.69
N THR A 10 1.91 -6.83 0.38
CA THR A 10 2.81 -6.43 1.46
C THR A 10 4.24 -6.70 1.05
N PRO A 11 5.15 -5.71 1.09
CA PRO A 11 6.54 -5.90 0.72
C PRO A 11 7.24 -6.87 1.65
N PHE A 12 8.15 -7.67 1.10
CA PHE A 12 8.91 -8.65 1.86
C PHE A 12 10.36 -8.71 1.43
N ILE A 13 11.23 -9.20 2.34
CA ILE A 13 12.62 -9.50 2.06
C ILE A 13 13.03 -10.79 2.76
N CYS A 14 13.87 -11.61 2.09
CA CYS A 14 14.36 -12.86 2.63
C CYS A 14 15.72 -12.69 3.33
N PHE A 15 15.97 -13.50 4.34
CA PHE A 15 17.25 -13.62 5.05
C PHE A 15 17.78 -15.03 4.87
N ALA A 16 18.82 -15.18 4.04
CA ALA A 16 19.38 -16.45 3.62
C ALA A 16 20.78 -16.66 4.20
N GLY A 17 21.10 -17.88 4.58
CA GLY A 17 22.40 -18.24 5.17
C GLY A 17 22.35 -19.61 5.82
N HIS A 18 23.52 -20.14 6.20
CA HIS A 18 23.59 -21.40 6.95
C HIS A 18 22.97 -21.27 8.36
N SER A 19 22.71 -22.39 9.01
CA SER A 19 22.27 -22.39 10.41
C SER A 19 23.39 -21.81 11.30
N GLY A 20 23.01 -21.10 12.35
CA GLY A 20 23.98 -20.56 13.35
C GLY A 20 24.71 -19.28 12.97
N VAL A 21 24.54 -18.72 11.75
CA VAL A 21 25.23 -17.47 11.34
C VAL A 21 24.64 -16.18 11.92
N GLY A 22 23.65 -16.26 12.81
CA GLY A 22 23.07 -15.10 13.48
C GLY A 22 21.85 -14.46 12.80
N LYS A 23 21.22 -15.12 11.80
CA LYS A 23 20.00 -14.60 11.12
C LYS A 23 18.89 -14.25 12.10
N THR A 24 18.51 -15.19 12.95
CA THR A 24 17.40 -15.01 13.90
C THR A 24 17.66 -13.85 14.86
N THR A 25 18.90 -13.68 15.34
CA THR A 25 19.30 -12.56 16.21
C THR A 25 19.13 -11.21 15.52
N LEU A 26 19.54 -11.11 14.24
CA LEU A 26 19.33 -9.89 13.47
C LEU A 26 17.82 -9.65 13.25
N LEU A 27 17.05 -10.66 12.88
CA LEU A 27 15.61 -10.55 12.66
C LEU A 27 14.85 -10.10 13.90
N GLU A 28 15.26 -10.55 15.09
CA GLU A 28 14.72 -10.05 16.36
C GLU A 28 15.02 -8.57 16.56
N HIS A 29 16.27 -8.14 16.27
CA HIS A 29 16.64 -6.72 16.36
C HIS A 29 15.82 -5.86 15.40
N LEU A 30 15.73 -6.25 14.12
CA LEU A 30 14.94 -5.55 13.11
C LEU A 30 13.46 -5.46 13.52
N THR A 31 12.89 -6.56 14.01
CA THR A 31 11.49 -6.58 14.47
C THR A 31 11.24 -5.59 15.61
N ARG A 32 12.17 -5.49 16.59
CA ARG A 32 12.05 -4.51 17.67
C ARG A 32 12.14 -3.07 17.16
N ARG A 33 13.03 -2.80 16.20
CA ARG A 33 13.19 -1.47 15.59
C ARG A 33 11.96 -1.08 14.79
N PHE A 34 11.44 -1.96 13.94
CA PHE A 34 10.19 -1.72 13.20
C PHE A 34 9.00 -1.47 14.14
N LYS A 35 8.91 -2.23 15.23
CA LYS A 35 7.86 -2.01 16.24
C LYS A 35 7.99 -0.64 16.90
N ALA A 36 9.21 -0.17 17.18
CA ALA A 36 9.47 1.17 17.74
C ALA A 36 9.01 2.28 16.76
N ASP A 37 9.20 2.07 15.46
CA ASP A 37 8.69 2.93 14.38
C ASP A 37 7.20 2.71 14.07
N GLN A 38 6.49 1.97 14.92
CA GLN A 38 5.06 1.64 14.76
C GLN A 38 4.74 0.88 13.46
N ILE A 39 5.71 0.18 12.88
CA ILE A 39 5.56 -0.67 11.70
C ILE A 39 5.29 -2.10 12.16
N ARG A 40 4.18 -2.68 11.70
CA ARG A 40 3.79 -4.05 12.00
C ARG A 40 4.52 -5.03 11.10
N VAL A 41 5.36 -5.87 11.70
CA VAL A 41 6.17 -6.86 10.99
C VAL A 41 5.47 -8.22 10.98
N GLY A 42 5.36 -8.82 9.81
CA GLY A 42 5.11 -10.24 9.65
C GLY A 42 6.43 -11.01 9.63
N TYR A 43 6.56 -12.03 10.46
CA TYR A 43 7.70 -12.95 10.41
C TYR A 43 7.26 -14.28 9.82
N TYR A 44 7.96 -14.73 8.78
CA TYR A 44 7.72 -16.03 8.17
C TYR A 44 9.01 -16.84 8.15
N LYS A 45 8.99 -18.04 8.72
CA LYS A 45 10.10 -18.99 8.64
C LYS A 45 9.75 -20.11 7.68
N HIS A 46 10.57 -20.23 6.63
CA HIS A 46 10.53 -21.39 5.75
C HIS A 46 11.50 -22.46 6.27
N ASP A 47 10.96 -23.49 6.88
CA ASP A 47 11.74 -24.66 7.30
C ASP A 47 11.53 -25.80 6.29
N SER A 48 12.63 -26.41 5.85
CA SER A 48 12.61 -27.61 4.99
C SER A 48 12.40 -28.88 5.79
N HIS A 49 12.48 -28.80 7.11
CA HIS A 49 12.30 -29.92 8.01
C HIS A 49 10.92 -29.88 8.67
N ARG A 50 10.52 -31.01 9.28
CA ARG A 50 9.26 -31.10 10.03
C ARG A 50 9.35 -30.20 11.28
N PHE A 51 8.50 -29.20 11.39
CA PHE A 51 8.39 -28.38 12.61
C PHE A 51 7.34 -28.99 13.55
N GLN A 52 7.53 -28.77 14.85
CA GLN A 52 6.59 -29.18 15.89
C GLN A 52 6.23 -27.95 16.73
N MET A 53 5.00 -27.50 16.64
CA MET A 53 4.47 -26.36 17.40
C MET A 53 3.48 -26.79 18.49
N ASP A 54 2.80 -27.95 18.30
CA ASP A 54 1.83 -28.46 19.24
C ASP A 54 2.44 -29.52 20.16
N LYS A 55 1.89 -29.64 21.37
CA LYS A 55 2.35 -30.63 22.34
C LYS A 55 1.59 -31.94 22.13
N PRO A 56 2.29 -33.07 21.92
CA PRO A 56 1.66 -34.40 21.81
C PRO A 56 0.71 -34.69 22.98
N GLY A 57 -0.48 -35.20 22.65
CA GLY A 57 -1.48 -35.59 23.61
C GLY A 57 -2.40 -34.47 24.14
N LYS A 58 -2.17 -33.21 23.73
CA LYS A 58 -3.12 -32.09 24.01
C LYS A 58 -4.31 -32.14 23.06
N ASP A 59 -5.39 -31.43 23.40
CA ASP A 59 -6.65 -31.51 22.66
C ASP A 59 -6.53 -31.12 21.20
N THR A 60 -5.75 -30.06 20.89
CA THR A 60 -5.45 -29.60 19.53
C THR A 60 -4.71 -30.67 18.74
N HIS A 61 -3.66 -31.26 19.30
CA HIS A 61 -2.89 -32.34 18.67
C HIS A 61 -3.77 -33.59 18.42
N ARG A 62 -4.57 -33.99 19.40
CA ARG A 62 -5.47 -35.14 19.25
C ARG A 62 -6.50 -34.95 18.15
N CYS A 63 -7.03 -33.74 18.00
CA CYS A 63 -7.96 -33.43 16.92
C CYS A 63 -7.29 -33.49 15.54
N LEU A 64 -6.04 -33.03 15.41
CA LEU A 64 -5.28 -33.16 14.16
C LEU A 64 -5.02 -34.62 13.83
N GLU A 65 -4.58 -35.43 14.80
CA GLU A 65 -4.37 -36.88 14.60
C GLU A 65 -5.66 -37.63 14.24
N ALA A 66 -6.80 -37.13 14.72
CA ALA A 66 -8.12 -37.67 14.36
C ALA A 66 -8.61 -37.25 12.97
N GLY A 67 -7.84 -36.42 12.23
CA GLY A 67 -8.13 -36.03 10.86
C GLY A 67 -8.77 -34.65 10.70
N ALA A 68 -8.71 -33.75 11.70
CA ALA A 68 -9.12 -32.38 11.51
C ALA A 68 -8.15 -31.67 10.54
N GLY A 69 -8.66 -31.13 9.41
CA GLY A 69 -7.85 -30.42 8.43
C GLY A 69 -7.31 -29.08 8.93
N ILE A 70 -7.99 -28.45 9.87
CA ILE A 70 -7.59 -27.18 10.53
C ILE A 70 -7.94 -27.27 12.01
N VAL A 71 -7.02 -26.86 12.87
CA VAL A 71 -7.23 -26.68 14.30
C VAL A 71 -6.87 -25.25 14.67
N THR A 72 -7.72 -24.60 15.45
CA THR A 72 -7.49 -23.24 15.95
C THR A 72 -7.60 -23.20 17.47
N ILE A 73 -6.77 -22.38 18.09
CA ILE A 73 -6.81 -22.06 19.51
C ILE A 73 -6.65 -20.57 19.70
N ASN A 74 -7.37 -19.97 20.62
CA ASN A 74 -7.24 -18.55 20.94
C ASN A 74 -7.39 -18.28 22.44
N ASP A 75 -6.78 -17.19 22.86
CA ASP A 75 -7.00 -16.50 24.12
C ASP A 75 -7.34 -15.01 23.85
N PRO A 76 -7.57 -14.17 24.85
CA PRO A 76 -7.88 -12.74 24.61
C PRO A 76 -6.81 -11.94 23.86
N ALA A 77 -5.55 -12.39 23.85
CA ALA A 77 -4.41 -11.67 23.25
C ALA A 77 -3.84 -12.36 22.02
N HIS A 78 -4.01 -13.68 21.88
CA HIS A 78 -3.35 -14.49 20.87
C HIS A 78 -4.29 -15.50 20.22
N PHE A 79 -3.97 -15.87 19.00
CA PHE A 79 -4.55 -17.03 18.35
C PHE A 79 -3.47 -17.82 17.62
N ALA A 80 -3.68 -19.12 17.45
CA ALA A 80 -2.86 -19.98 16.61
C ALA A 80 -3.75 -20.82 15.69
N VAL A 81 -3.23 -21.09 14.49
CA VAL A 81 -3.86 -21.95 13.49
C VAL A 81 -2.84 -22.98 13.04
N ILE A 82 -3.20 -24.25 13.14
CA ILE A 82 -2.43 -25.36 12.59
C ILE A 82 -3.29 -26.01 11.52
N ALA A 83 -2.77 -26.06 10.29
CA ALA A 83 -3.50 -26.61 9.16
C ALA A 83 -2.60 -27.48 8.29
N GLU A 84 -3.20 -28.50 7.66
CA GLU A 84 -2.52 -29.28 6.64
C GLU A 84 -2.32 -28.52 5.33
N ASN A 85 -1.45 -29.03 4.48
CA ASN A 85 -0.91 -28.36 3.29
C ASN A 85 -1.94 -27.76 2.29
N PRO A 86 -3.13 -28.34 2.01
CA PRO A 86 -4.05 -27.69 1.03
C PRO A 86 -4.53 -26.31 1.44
N PHE A 87 -4.54 -25.99 2.74
CA PHE A 87 -4.97 -24.70 3.27
C PHE A 87 -3.86 -23.67 3.40
N LYS A 88 -2.60 -24.08 3.26
CA LYS A 88 -1.40 -23.30 3.53
C LYS A 88 -1.37 -21.95 2.83
N LYS A 89 -1.71 -21.89 1.53
CA LYS A 89 -1.51 -20.68 0.73
C LYS A 89 -2.40 -19.53 1.18
N ARG A 90 -3.73 -19.72 1.23
CA ARG A 90 -4.67 -18.63 1.56
C ARG A 90 -4.55 -18.14 2.99
N SER A 91 -4.37 -19.04 3.95
CA SER A 91 -4.29 -18.69 5.37
C SER A 91 -3.06 -17.87 5.70
N ILE A 92 -1.89 -18.24 5.15
CA ILE A 92 -0.65 -17.48 5.35
C ILE A 92 -0.74 -16.10 4.70
N THR A 93 -1.24 -16.00 3.45
CA THR A 93 -1.38 -14.71 2.77
C THR A 93 -2.25 -13.77 3.58
N HIS A 94 -3.44 -14.21 3.93
CA HIS A 94 -4.40 -13.37 4.67
C HIS A 94 -3.82 -12.85 6.00
N ALA A 95 -3.11 -13.71 6.75
CA ALA A 95 -2.49 -13.30 7.99
C ALA A 95 -1.35 -12.28 7.79
N LEU A 96 -0.48 -12.51 6.79
CA LEU A 96 0.69 -11.67 6.55
C LEU A 96 0.35 -10.35 5.84
N GLU A 97 -0.69 -10.31 5.01
CA GLU A 97 -1.15 -9.07 4.36
C GLU A 97 -1.71 -8.02 5.34
N GLN A 98 -2.01 -8.42 6.57
CA GLN A 98 -2.36 -7.47 7.65
C GLN A 98 -1.14 -6.74 8.23
N CYS A 99 0.08 -7.20 7.89
CA CYS A 99 1.32 -6.57 8.31
C CYS A 99 1.72 -5.44 7.35
N ASP A 100 2.61 -4.57 7.80
CA ASP A 100 3.14 -3.46 6.99
C ASP A 100 4.32 -3.92 6.12
N CYS A 101 5.13 -4.87 6.63
CA CYS A 101 6.19 -5.54 5.90
C CYS A 101 6.40 -6.97 6.41
N ILE A 102 7.10 -7.80 5.64
CA ILE A 102 7.34 -9.20 5.98
C ILE A 102 8.84 -9.49 5.94
N LEU A 103 9.36 -10.03 7.04
CA LEU A 103 10.71 -10.57 7.13
C LEU A 103 10.64 -12.10 7.01
N ILE A 104 11.33 -12.66 6.02
CA ILE A 104 11.30 -14.09 5.73
C ILE A 104 12.66 -14.73 6.05
N GLU A 105 12.69 -15.68 6.96
CA GLU A 105 13.87 -16.50 7.19
C GLU A 105 13.82 -17.74 6.29
N GLY A 106 14.79 -17.87 5.36
CA GLY A 106 14.87 -19.01 4.45
C GLY A 106 14.90 -18.63 2.96
N TYR A 107 14.35 -19.48 2.12
CA TYR A 107 14.28 -19.32 0.67
C TYR A 107 15.61 -19.01 -0.03
N LYS A 108 16.69 -19.71 0.35
CA LYS A 108 18.03 -19.51 -0.20
C LYS A 108 18.07 -19.50 -1.73
N GLN A 109 17.38 -20.46 -2.36
CA GLN A 109 17.42 -20.71 -3.81
C GLN A 109 16.27 -20.03 -4.58
N SER A 110 15.50 -19.18 -3.93
CA SER A 110 14.44 -18.43 -4.61
C SER A 110 14.99 -17.22 -5.36
N PRO A 111 14.30 -16.69 -6.38
CA PRO A 111 14.69 -15.46 -7.06
C PRO A 111 14.33 -14.19 -6.26
N PHE A 112 13.82 -14.33 -5.04
CA PHE A 112 13.37 -13.21 -4.21
C PHE A 112 14.52 -12.34 -3.74
N ALA A 113 14.21 -11.05 -3.50
CA ALA A 113 15.12 -10.14 -2.85
C ALA A 113 15.54 -10.68 -1.48
N LYS A 114 16.85 -10.69 -1.22
CA LYS A 114 17.38 -11.29 -0.01
C LYS A 114 18.62 -10.60 0.51
N ILE A 115 18.77 -10.63 1.83
CA ILE A 115 20.01 -10.36 2.54
C ILE A 115 20.68 -11.70 2.83
N VAL A 116 21.92 -11.84 2.41
CA VAL A 116 22.65 -13.11 2.49
C VAL A 116 23.72 -13.01 3.57
N PHE A 117 23.73 -14.01 4.45
CA PHE A 117 24.79 -14.14 5.47
C PHE A 117 25.90 -15.02 4.95
N LEU A 118 27.13 -14.52 5.01
CA LEU A 118 28.31 -15.34 4.78
C LEU A 118 28.48 -16.36 5.91
N ASP A 119 29.10 -17.49 5.59
CA ASP A 119 29.52 -18.44 6.62
C ASP A 119 30.74 -17.93 7.40
N HIS A 120 31.28 -18.79 8.30
CA HIS A 120 32.43 -18.44 9.13
C HIS A 120 33.74 -18.29 8.34
N GLU A 121 33.80 -18.86 7.12
CA GLU A 121 34.92 -18.74 6.21
C GLU A 121 34.77 -17.55 5.24
N GLY A 122 33.67 -16.79 5.32
CA GLY A 122 33.38 -15.66 4.44
C GLY A 122 32.84 -16.05 3.08
N LYS A 123 32.32 -17.28 2.93
CA LYS A 123 31.77 -17.78 1.68
C LYS A 123 30.26 -17.56 1.56
N LEU A 124 29.79 -17.32 0.34
CA LEU A 124 28.37 -17.24 0.04
C LEU A 124 27.71 -18.63 0.06
N PRO A 125 26.55 -18.78 0.71
CA PRO A 125 25.79 -20.03 0.74
C PRO A 125 24.94 -20.28 -0.52
N ILE A 126 25.02 -19.39 -1.51
CA ILE A 126 24.23 -19.39 -2.75
C ILE A 126 25.12 -19.02 -3.92
N SER A 127 24.61 -19.17 -5.17
CA SER A 127 25.36 -18.72 -6.35
C SER A 127 25.68 -17.24 -6.31
N GLN A 128 26.89 -16.88 -6.71
CA GLN A 128 27.32 -15.49 -6.86
C GLN A 128 26.53 -14.72 -7.93
N GLU A 129 25.95 -15.44 -8.90
CA GLU A 129 25.16 -14.88 -10.00
C GLU A 129 23.70 -14.59 -9.60
N ASP A 130 23.28 -14.95 -8.38
CA ASP A 130 21.91 -14.70 -7.90
C ASP A 130 21.61 -13.19 -7.90
N THR A 131 20.65 -12.79 -8.73
CA THR A 131 20.24 -11.40 -8.90
C THR A 131 19.37 -10.89 -7.76
N GLY A 132 18.87 -11.77 -6.90
CA GLY A 132 18.06 -11.41 -5.74
C GLY A 132 18.86 -10.85 -4.55
N ILE A 133 20.20 -10.92 -4.58
CA ILE A 133 21.04 -10.41 -3.47
C ILE A 133 20.94 -8.89 -3.41
N GLN A 134 20.40 -8.37 -2.31
CA GLN A 134 20.29 -6.92 -2.04
C GLN A 134 21.42 -6.42 -1.14
N ALA A 135 21.86 -7.24 -0.21
CA ALA A 135 22.99 -6.96 0.68
C ALA A 135 23.59 -8.26 1.23
N VAL A 136 24.77 -8.15 1.78
CA VAL A 136 25.48 -9.27 2.42
C VAL A 136 25.87 -8.89 3.85
N VAL A 137 25.68 -9.83 4.77
CA VAL A 137 26.11 -9.70 6.18
C VAL A 137 27.27 -10.65 6.42
N HIS A 138 28.35 -10.13 7.02
CA HIS A 138 29.56 -10.88 7.31
C HIS A 138 29.96 -10.79 8.80
N GLN A 139 30.89 -11.64 9.22
CA GLN A 139 31.41 -11.72 10.60
C GLN A 139 32.90 -11.30 10.69
N GLY A 140 33.38 -10.50 9.73
CA GLY A 140 34.77 -10.02 9.66
C GLY A 140 35.55 -10.58 8.46
N VAL A 141 35.36 -11.86 8.11
CA VAL A 141 36.03 -12.46 6.95
C VAL A 141 35.13 -12.29 5.70
N ILE A 142 35.72 -11.83 4.60
CA ILE A 142 35.08 -11.70 3.30
C ILE A 142 36.01 -12.30 2.26
N ASP A 143 35.71 -13.51 1.85
CA ASP A 143 36.41 -14.17 0.75
C ASP A 143 35.55 -14.10 -0.53
N ASN A 144 35.29 -12.85 -1.01
CA ASN A 144 34.48 -12.72 -2.20
C ASN A 144 34.64 -11.35 -2.92
N LYS A 145 35.64 -11.26 -3.79
CA LYS A 145 35.88 -10.06 -4.60
C LYS A 145 34.71 -9.69 -5.53
N SER A 146 33.97 -10.70 -6.00
CA SER A 146 32.86 -10.45 -6.97
C SER A 146 31.69 -9.67 -6.36
N LEU A 147 31.47 -9.74 -5.06
CA LEU A 147 30.42 -8.97 -4.37
C LEU A 147 30.73 -7.47 -4.38
N THR A 148 32.00 -7.13 -4.14
CA THR A 148 32.46 -5.74 -4.16
C THR A 148 32.43 -5.15 -5.58
N GLU A 149 32.78 -5.93 -6.58
CA GLU A 149 32.70 -5.53 -8.01
C GLU A 149 31.27 -5.29 -8.48
N ARG A 150 30.29 -5.99 -7.92
CA ARG A 150 28.86 -5.80 -8.22
C ARG A 150 28.22 -4.63 -7.45
N GLY A 151 28.95 -3.95 -6.59
CA GLY A 151 28.44 -2.85 -5.78
C GLY A 151 27.39 -3.29 -4.74
N ILE A 152 27.39 -4.58 -4.34
CA ILE A 152 26.46 -5.10 -3.34
C ILE A 152 26.86 -4.57 -1.96
N PRO A 153 25.98 -3.92 -1.20
CA PRO A 153 26.27 -3.45 0.15
C PRO A 153 26.73 -4.57 1.08
N LEU A 154 27.80 -4.33 1.81
CA LEU A 154 28.37 -5.24 2.81
C LEU A 154 28.20 -4.64 4.20
N PHE A 155 27.66 -5.41 5.13
CA PHE A 155 27.46 -5.02 6.52
C PHE A 155 28.13 -5.99 7.45
N HIS A 156 28.85 -5.48 8.45
CA HIS A 156 29.24 -6.33 9.58
C HIS A 156 27.97 -6.69 10.38
N ARG A 157 27.93 -7.91 10.92
CA ARG A 157 26.75 -8.41 11.67
C ARG A 157 26.33 -7.52 12.84
N ASP A 158 27.25 -6.77 13.40
CA ASP A 158 26.99 -5.88 14.53
C ASP A 158 26.49 -4.48 14.11
N GLU A 159 26.50 -4.17 12.80
CA GLU A 159 25.95 -2.93 12.24
C GLU A 159 24.42 -2.97 12.12
N THR A 160 23.75 -3.46 13.15
CA THR A 160 22.31 -3.78 13.13
C THR A 160 21.43 -2.59 12.80
N ASP A 161 21.80 -1.37 13.23
CA ASP A 161 21.07 -0.15 12.92
C ASP A 161 21.23 0.26 11.43
N ARG A 162 22.43 0.11 10.86
CA ARG A 162 22.64 0.36 9.42
C ARG A 162 21.89 -0.66 8.56
N ILE A 163 21.84 -1.91 9.00
CA ILE A 163 21.05 -2.95 8.32
C ILE A 163 19.56 -2.63 8.43
N TYR A 164 19.09 -2.13 9.57
CA TYR A 164 17.71 -1.69 9.74
C TYR A 164 17.34 -0.59 8.75
N GLU A 165 18.14 0.50 8.67
CA GLU A 165 17.87 1.59 7.72
C GLU A 165 17.91 1.09 6.29
N PHE A 166 18.83 0.21 5.91
CA PHE A 166 18.88 -0.41 4.60
C PHE A 166 17.61 -1.20 4.26
N VAL A 167 17.12 -2.03 5.20
CA VAL A 167 15.90 -2.83 5.01
C VAL A 167 14.67 -1.94 4.92
N LYS A 168 14.62 -0.88 5.74
CA LYS A 168 13.55 0.11 5.70
C LYS A 168 13.52 0.82 4.36
N ASP A 169 14.64 1.35 3.90
CA ASP A 169 14.77 1.98 2.59
C ASP A 169 14.42 1.04 1.43
N TYR A 170 14.80 -0.24 1.55
CA TYR A 170 14.41 -1.24 0.57
C TYR A 170 12.89 -1.34 0.45
N PHE A 171 12.15 -1.40 1.56
CA PHE A 171 10.68 -1.46 1.53
C PHE A 171 10.06 -0.19 0.94
N TYR A 172 10.61 0.98 1.22
CA TYR A 172 10.13 2.24 0.61
C TYR A 172 10.41 2.30 -0.89
N ARG A 173 11.55 1.77 -1.36
CA ARG A 173 11.86 1.65 -2.80
C ARG A 173 10.98 0.65 -3.54
N CYS A 174 10.38 -0.31 -2.82
CA CYS A 174 9.39 -1.24 -3.35
C CYS A 174 7.98 -0.62 -3.50
N ALA A 175 7.83 0.69 -3.23
CA ALA A 175 6.55 1.36 -3.37
C ALA A 175 5.94 1.15 -4.77
N ALA A 176 4.65 0.89 -4.81
CA ALA A 176 3.92 0.71 -6.05
C ALA A 176 3.94 1.99 -6.90
N PRO A 177 3.96 1.90 -8.24
CA PRO A 177 3.76 3.04 -9.12
C PRO A 177 2.48 3.78 -8.75
N LEU A 178 2.51 5.12 -8.80
CA LEU A 178 1.39 5.96 -8.39
C LEU A 178 0.56 6.37 -9.60
N TYR A 179 -0.70 5.92 -9.64
CA TYR A 179 -1.67 6.36 -10.62
C TYR A 179 -2.59 7.43 -10.02
N GLY A 180 -3.02 8.38 -10.83
CA GLY A 180 -3.98 9.40 -10.44
C GLY A 180 -5.38 9.07 -10.98
N ALA A 181 -6.43 9.43 -10.23
CA ALA A 181 -7.79 9.35 -10.76
C ALA A 181 -8.65 10.53 -10.32
N VAL A 182 -9.39 11.08 -11.28
CA VAL A 182 -10.42 12.09 -11.04
C VAL A 182 -11.78 11.41 -11.00
N PHE A 183 -12.47 11.50 -9.86
CA PHE A 183 -13.83 10.99 -9.73
C PHE A 183 -14.84 12.02 -10.22
N THR A 184 -15.56 11.65 -11.28
CA THR A 184 -16.62 12.48 -11.90
C THR A 184 -18.02 12.02 -11.51
N GLY A 185 -18.10 10.90 -10.78
CA GLY A 185 -19.35 10.27 -10.38
C GLY A 185 -20.09 11.06 -9.29
N GLY A 186 -21.42 11.02 -9.37
CA GLY A 186 -22.34 11.62 -8.39
C GLY A 186 -23.63 11.98 -9.07
N GLN A 187 -24.79 11.72 -8.42
CA GLN A 187 -26.10 12.01 -9.03
C GLN A 187 -26.42 13.50 -9.15
N SER A 188 -25.56 14.38 -8.60
CA SER A 188 -25.66 15.86 -8.67
C SER A 188 -27.08 16.46 -8.48
N LYS A 189 -27.98 15.74 -7.77
CA LYS A 189 -29.41 16.07 -7.64
C LYS A 189 -29.66 17.49 -7.08
N ARG A 190 -28.74 17.98 -6.22
CA ARG A 190 -28.83 19.30 -5.58
C ARG A 190 -28.27 20.42 -6.45
N MET A 191 -27.46 20.09 -7.46
CA MET A 191 -26.72 21.01 -8.29
C MET A 191 -27.49 21.40 -9.57
N GLY A 192 -28.49 20.58 -9.98
CA GLY A 192 -29.23 20.78 -11.21
C GLY A 192 -28.44 20.49 -12.49
N ARG A 193 -27.14 20.26 -12.41
CA ARG A 193 -26.24 19.90 -13.52
C ARG A 193 -25.18 18.90 -13.05
N PRO A 194 -24.58 18.11 -13.96
CA PRO A 194 -23.54 17.16 -13.62
C PRO A 194 -22.28 17.84 -13.04
N LYS A 195 -21.70 17.31 -11.95
CA LYS A 195 -20.50 17.90 -11.31
C LYS A 195 -19.29 17.90 -12.26
N PHE A 196 -19.14 16.90 -13.11
CA PHE A 196 -18.03 16.82 -14.05
C PHE A 196 -18.05 17.95 -15.10
N ALA A 197 -19.22 18.55 -15.34
CA ALA A 197 -19.43 19.67 -16.27
C ALA A 197 -19.32 21.05 -15.60
N LEU A 198 -18.83 21.13 -14.37
CA LEU A 198 -18.57 22.40 -13.71
C LEU A 198 -17.38 23.09 -14.36
N GLU A 199 -17.55 24.37 -14.66
CA GLU A 199 -16.55 25.22 -15.26
C GLU A 199 -16.21 26.39 -14.36
N TYR A 200 -14.91 26.65 -14.22
CA TYR A 200 -14.39 27.83 -13.56
C TYR A 200 -13.46 28.56 -14.55
N ASN A 201 -13.65 29.84 -14.72
CA ASN A 201 -12.86 30.66 -15.67
C ASN A 201 -12.85 30.10 -17.11
N GLY A 202 -13.99 29.56 -17.56
CA GLY A 202 -14.15 29.00 -18.93
C GLY A 202 -13.46 27.64 -19.13
N ARG A 203 -13.04 26.95 -18.06
CA ARG A 203 -12.37 25.66 -18.14
C ARG A 203 -13.08 24.62 -17.28
N SER A 204 -13.23 23.41 -17.79
CA SER A 204 -13.76 22.27 -17.05
C SER A 204 -12.93 21.96 -15.79
N GLU A 205 -13.60 21.80 -14.65
CA GLU A 205 -12.93 21.42 -13.40
C GLU A 205 -12.34 20.00 -13.47
N THR A 206 -12.98 19.08 -14.19
CA THR A 206 -12.43 17.75 -14.43
C THR A 206 -11.13 17.80 -15.22
N GLU A 207 -11.06 18.61 -16.28
CA GLU A 207 -9.84 18.81 -17.05
C GLU A 207 -8.72 19.41 -16.19
N ARG A 208 -9.06 20.45 -15.40
CA ARG A 208 -8.09 21.05 -14.48
C ARG A 208 -7.53 20.03 -13.48
N MET A 209 -8.38 19.17 -12.92
CA MET A 209 -7.94 18.10 -11.99
C MET A 209 -7.01 17.10 -12.67
N VAL A 210 -7.31 16.73 -13.92
CA VAL A 210 -6.42 15.86 -14.72
C VAL A 210 -5.06 16.52 -14.87
N ASP A 211 -4.99 17.80 -15.23
CA ASP A 211 -3.72 18.52 -15.41
C ASP A 211 -2.91 18.65 -14.11
N LEU A 212 -3.57 18.74 -12.95
CA LEU A 212 -2.88 18.73 -11.65
C LEU A 212 -2.22 17.36 -11.39
N LEU A 213 -2.83 16.26 -11.85
CA LEU A 213 -2.35 14.89 -11.60
C LEU A 213 -1.27 14.45 -12.60
N VAL A 214 -1.33 14.91 -13.86
CA VAL A 214 -0.41 14.46 -14.94
C VAL A 214 1.07 14.60 -14.59
N PRO A 215 1.57 15.71 -14.04
CA PRO A 215 2.99 15.85 -13.69
C PRO A 215 3.41 15.04 -12.45
N LEU A 216 2.46 14.45 -11.71
CA LEU A 216 2.67 13.83 -10.40
C LEU A 216 2.46 12.31 -10.39
N CYS A 217 1.82 11.77 -11.43
CA CYS A 217 1.41 10.38 -11.49
C CYS A 217 1.91 9.70 -12.77
N ASP A 218 2.22 8.40 -12.68
CA ASP A 218 2.68 7.63 -13.85
C ASP A 218 1.60 7.50 -14.94
N LYS A 219 0.33 7.47 -14.53
CA LYS A 219 -0.85 7.51 -15.41
C LYS A 219 -1.99 8.22 -14.70
N VAL A 220 -2.88 8.83 -15.49
CA VAL A 220 -4.06 9.52 -14.97
C VAL A 220 -5.32 8.94 -15.61
N PHE A 221 -6.36 8.81 -14.81
CA PHE A 221 -7.64 8.24 -15.20
C PHE A 221 -8.80 9.16 -14.80
N ILE A 222 -9.89 9.07 -15.56
CA ILE A 222 -11.19 9.63 -15.19
C ILE A 222 -12.11 8.47 -14.85
N SER A 223 -12.56 8.38 -13.60
CA SER A 223 -13.54 7.38 -13.15
C SER A 223 -14.95 7.92 -13.40
N THR A 224 -15.72 7.19 -14.17
CA THR A 224 -17.06 7.60 -14.63
C THR A 224 -18.08 6.48 -14.48
N ARG A 225 -19.35 6.83 -14.44
CA ARG A 225 -20.40 5.83 -14.63
C ARG A 225 -20.43 5.36 -16.07
N LYS A 226 -20.83 4.12 -16.31
CA LYS A 226 -20.83 3.46 -17.62
C LYS A 226 -21.63 4.22 -18.69
N ASP A 227 -22.72 4.86 -18.28
CA ASP A 227 -23.68 5.60 -19.11
C ASP A 227 -23.45 7.12 -19.10
N GLN A 228 -22.33 7.58 -18.56
CA GLN A 228 -22.03 9.00 -18.45
C GLN A 228 -21.36 9.49 -19.73
N ASP A 229 -22.04 10.41 -20.43
CA ASP A 229 -21.47 11.16 -21.55
C ASP A 229 -20.59 12.29 -20.98
N LEU A 230 -19.31 12.28 -21.30
CA LEU A 230 -18.35 13.28 -20.86
C LEU A 230 -18.15 14.42 -21.87
N GLY A 231 -18.75 14.34 -23.08
CA GLY A 231 -18.55 15.35 -24.12
C GLY A 231 -17.08 15.54 -24.48
N THR A 232 -16.60 16.77 -24.48
CA THR A 232 -15.21 17.13 -24.82
C THR A 232 -14.14 16.52 -23.93
N LEU A 233 -14.48 16.03 -22.74
CA LEU A 233 -13.53 15.34 -21.85
C LEU A 233 -13.10 13.98 -22.37
N ASP A 234 -13.86 13.37 -23.31
CA ASP A 234 -13.47 12.12 -23.96
C ASP A 234 -12.30 12.33 -24.95
N ASP A 235 -12.01 13.58 -25.36
CA ASP A 235 -10.92 13.95 -26.26
C ASP A 235 -9.58 14.17 -25.55
N LEU A 236 -9.53 14.06 -24.22
CA LEU A 236 -8.28 14.27 -23.47
C LEU A 236 -7.29 13.13 -23.72
N THR A 237 -6.19 13.43 -24.40
CA THR A 237 -5.18 12.44 -24.83
C THR A 237 -4.22 11.99 -23.73
N HIS A 238 -4.13 12.72 -22.62
CA HIS A 238 -3.19 12.48 -21.52
C HIS A 238 -3.82 11.80 -20.29
N CYS A 239 -5.06 11.35 -20.41
CA CYS A 239 -5.71 10.52 -19.40
C CYS A 239 -6.53 9.39 -20.07
N GLN A 240 -6.90 8.40 -19.28
CA GLN A 240 -7.70 7.26 -19.71
C GLN A 240 -9.04 7.25 -18.98
N ARG A 241 -10.09 6.81 -19.66
CA ARG A 241 -11.40 6.62 -19.02
C ARG A 241 -11.52 5.22 -18.44
N ILE A 242 -12.02 5.13 -17.21
CA ILE A 242 -12.44 3.88 -16.58
C ILE A 242 -13.90 4.02 -16.17
N ASN A 243 -14.72 3.06 -16.63
CA ASN A 243 -16.13 2.98 -16.24
C ASN A 243 -16.30 2.18 -14.95
N ASP A 244 -17.01 2.75 -13.98
CA ASP A 244 -17.28 2.09 -12.70
C ASP A 244 -18.08 0.79 -12.90
N GLU A 245 -17.50 -0.33 -12.48
CA GLU A 245 -18.14 -1.64 -12.55
C GLU A 245 -19.10 -1.86 -11.37
N HIS A 246 -18.84 -1.21 -10.25
CA HIS A 246 -19.62 -1.31 -9.01
C HIS A 246 -20.56 -0.12 -8.85
N THR A 247 -21.65 -0.12 -9.65
CA THR A 247 -22.61 0.99 -9.68
C THR A 247 -23.41 1.11 -8.38
N GLY A 248 -23.76 2.35 -8.03
CA GLY A 248 -24.57 2.65 -6.84
C GLY A 248 -23.86 2.63 -5.51
N LEU A 249 -22.55 2.35 -5.48
CA LEU A 249 -21.74 2.30 -4.26
C LEU A 249 -20.95 3.60 -4.01
N GLY A 250 -21.19 4.65 -4.79
CA GLY A 250 -20.49 5.92 -4.67
C GLY A 250 -18.97 5.81 -4.86
N PRO A 251 -18.17 6.63 -4.15
CA PRO A 251 -16.71 6.62 -4.32
C PRO A 251 -16.05 5.27 -4.01
N VAL A 252 -16.65 4.47 -3.12
CA VAL A 252 -16.16 3.11 -2.81
C VAL A 252 -16.20 2.22 -4.06
N GLY A 253 -17.28 2.30 -4.84
CA GLY A 253 -17.41 1.52 -6.09
C GLY A 253 -16.40 1.92 -7.16
N GLY A 254 -16.19 3.23 -7.36
CA GLY A 254 -15.18 3.74 -8.28
C GLY A 254 -13.77 3.29 -7.88
N LEU A 255 -13.41 3.44 -6.60
CA LEU A 255 -12.10 3.00 -6.10
C LEU A 255 -11.91 1.49 -6.24
N ALA A 256 -12.93 0.69 -5.94
CA ALA A 256 -12.88 -0.76 -6.12
C ALA A 256 -12.66 -1.17 -7.58
N THR A 257 -13.29 -0.47 -8.53
CA THR A 257 -13.05 -0.66 -9.96
C THR A 257 -11.60 -0.36 -10.34
N LEU A 258 -11.09 0.80 -9.95
CA LEU A 258 -9.70 1.22 -10.23
C LEU A 258 -8.69 0.20 -9.68
N MET A 259 -8.82 -0.16 -8.41
CA MET A 259 -7.92 -1.11 -7.75
C MET A 259 -8.08 -2.54 -8.28
N GLY A 260 -9.27 -2.93 -8.70
CA GLY A 260 -9.53 -4.22 -9.33
C GLY A 260 -8.87 -4.37 -10.70
N GLN A 261 -8.92 -3.32 -11.54
CA GLN A 261 -8.29 -3.32 -12.86
C GLN A 261 -6.77 -3.16 -12.81
N HIS A 262 -6.26 -2.41 -11.80
CA HIS A 262 -4.83 -2.19 -11.61
C HIS A 262 -4.38 -2.54 -10.18
N PRO A 263 -4.39 -3.82 -9.79
CA PRO A 263 -4.23 -4.25 -8.38
C PRO A 263 -2.80 -4.12 -7.83
N LYS A 264 -1.83 -3.74 -8.65
CA LYS A 264 -0.43 -3.53 -8.26
C LYS A 264 -0.03 -2.05 -8.15
N ASN A 265 -0.98 -1.14 -8.35
CA ASN A 265 -0.74 0.30 -8.35
C ASN A 265 -1.34 0.96 -7.13
N ALA A 266 -0.68 2.00 -6.64
CA ALA A 266 -1.26 2.93 -5.69
C ALA A 266 -2.07 4.00 -6.44
N TRP A 267 -3.07 4.57 -5.77
CA TRP A 267 -4.00 5.51 -6.37
C TRP A 267 -4.07 6.82 -5.61
N LEU A 268 -3.71 7.93 -6.24
CA LEU A 268 -4.02 9.27 -5.77
C LEU A 268 -5.39 9.68 -6.32
N ILE A 269 -6.37 9.75 -5.45
CA ILE A 269 -7.75 10.08 -5.81
C ILE A 269 -8.00 11.56 -5.60
N THR A 270 -8.69 12.18 -6.58
CA THR A 270 -9.27 13.52 -6.46
C THR A 270 -10.71 13.52 -6.95
N ALA A 271 -11.47 14.54 -6.60
CA ALA A 271 -12.84 14.73 -7.06
C ALA A 271 -12.98 16.03 -7.87
N CYS A 272 -13.88 16.01 -8.87
CA CYS A 272 -14.16 17.17 -9.73
C CYS A 272 -14.96 18.29 -9.03
N ASP A 273 -15.16 18.23 -7.72
CA ASP A 273 -15.88 19.24 -6.93
C ASP A 273 -15.01 19.97 -5.90
N MET A 274 -13.68 19.96 -6.11
CA MET A 274 -12.69 20.60 -5.23
C MET A 274 -12.01 21.80 -5.95
N PRO A 275 -12.70 22.92 -6.16
CA PRO A 275 -12.25 24.00 -7.04
C PRO A 275 -10.97 24.72 -6.56
N PHE A 276 -10.62 24.60 -5.29
CA PHE A 276 -9.44 25.26 -4.70
C PHE A 276 -8.25 24.33 -4.51
N LEU A 277 -8.37 23.05 -4.88
CA LEU A 277 -7.25 22.11 -4.82
C LEU A 277 -6.15 22.54 -5.79
N GLN A 278 -4.90 22.52 -5.34
CA GLN A 278 -3.73 22.98 -6.07
C GLN A 278 -2.66 21.88 -6.15
N THR A 279 -1.70 22.04 -7.07
CA THR A 279 -0.56 21.12 -7.23
C THR A 279 0.21 20.96 -5.93
N ASP A 280 0.40 22.03 -5.15
CA ASP A 280 1.12 21.98 -3.87
C ASP A 280 0.46 21.07 -2.83
N ASN A 281 -0.88 20.97 -2.85
CA ASN A 281 -1.59 20.03 -1.97
C ASN A 281 -1.28 18.58 -2.36
N LEU A 282 -1.30 18.29 -3.66
CA LEU A 282 -1.02 16.97 -4.19
C LEU A 282 0.46 16.59 -4.00
N ALA A 283 1.37 17.53 -4.24
CA ALA A 283 2.79 17.34 -3.98
C ALA A 283 3.07 17.06 -2.49
N ALA A 284 2.40 17.78 -1.60
CA ALA A 284 2.56 17.60 -0.16
C ALA A 284 2.11 16.19 0.32
N ILE A 285 0.98 15.68 -0.19
CA ILE A 285 0.54 14.33 0.19
C ILE A 285 1.44 13.25 -0.40
N ILE A 286 1.98 13.46 -1.61
CA ILE A 286 2.93 12.53 -2.25
C ILE A 286 4.25 12.51 -1.46
N GLN A 287 4.76 13.66 -1.03
CA GLN A 287 5.96 13.75 -0.20
C GLN A 287 5.81 12.99 1.13
N GLU A 288 4.61 13.02 1.68
CA GLU A 288 4.27 12.34 2.93
C GLU A 288 3.78 10.89 2.72
N ARG A 289 3.82 10.37 1.48
CA ARG A 289 3.34 9.02 1.18
C ARG A 289 4.07 7.97 2.03
N ASP A 290 3.30 7.06 2.63
CA ASP A 290 3.83 5.91 3.37
C ASP A 290 3.33 4.60 2.73
N PRO A 291 4.14 3.96 1.87
CA PRO A 291 3.74 2.75 1.14
C PRO A 291 3.59 1.52 2.04
N LEU A 292 4.02 1.58 3.29
CA LEU A 292 3.85 0.51 4.26
C LEU A 292 2.48 0.55 4.95
N ARG A 293 1.74 1.65 4.83
CA ARG A 293 0.37 1.79 5.34
C ARG A 293 -0.67 1.36 4.30
N TYR A 294 -1.95 1.39 4.65
CA TYR A 294 -3.04 1.20 3.68
C TYR A 294 -3.25 2.41 2.77
N GLY A 295 -2.70 3.53 3.15
CA GLY A 295 -2.71 4.76 2.39
C GLY A 295 -2.23 5.95 3.21
N THR A 296 -2.28 7.13 2.56
CA THR A 296 -1.94 8.42 3.14
C THR A 296 -3.06 9.40 2.86
N CYS A 297 -3.59 10.08 3.86
CA CYS A 297 -4.68 11.02 3.71
C CYS A 297 -4.48 12.28 4.55
N PHE A 298 -5.08 13.39 4.11
CA PHE A 298 -5.14 14.59 4.91
C PHE A 298 -6.13 14.46 6.05
N MET A 299 -5.78 15.04 7.22
CA MET A 299 -6.64 15.21 8.37
C MET A 299 -6.91 16.70 8.57
N GLN A 300 -8.17 17.11 8.44
CA GLN A 300 -8.60 18.49 8.62
C GLN A 300 -8.71 18.85 10.11
N LYS A 301 -8.04 19.93 10.54
CA LYS A 301 -8.06 20.40 11.94
C LYS A 301 -9.46 20.85 12.42
N ASP A 302 -10.22 21.46 11.52
CA ASP A 302 -11.50 22.12 11.83
C ASP A 302 -12.72 21.23 11.56
N ARG A 303 -12.53 20.09 10.94
CA ARG A 303 -13.51 19.02 10.76
C ARG A 303 -12.94 17.76 11.39
N ILE A 304 -13.72 17.15 12.29
CA ILE A 304 -13.37 15.84 12.83
C ILE A 304 -13.47 14.84 11.67
N GLY A 305 -12.37 14.66 10.90
CA GLY A 305 -12.39 13.72 9.81
C GLY A 305 -11.21 13.81 8.84
N VAL A 306 -11.06 12.76 8.10
CA VAL A 306 -10.09 12.60 7.02
C VAL A 306 -10.67 13.08 5.69
N GLU A 307 -9.82 13.42 4.73
CA GLU A 307 -10.23 13.78 3.36
C GLU A 307 -10.00 12.60 2.40
N PRO A 308 -11.01 11.77 2.16
CA PRO A 308 -10.87 10.58 1.34
C PRO A 308 -10.75 10.86 -0.15
N MET A 309 -11.22 12.05 -0.59
CA MET A 309 -11.19 12.44 -2.00
C MET A 309 -9.96 13.29 -2.35
N CYS A 310 -8.98 13.36 -1.46
CA CYS A 310 -7.61 13.81 -1.72
C CYS A 310 -6.67 12.94 -0.89
N ALA A 311 -6.55 11.67 -1.29
CA ALA A 311 -5.84 10.63 -0.55
C ALA A 311 -5.13 9.67 -1.49
N ILE A 312 -4.04 9.07 -0.99
CA ILE A 312 -3.33 7.96 -1.65
C ILE A 312 -3.78 6.65 -1.03
N TYR A 313 -4.19 5.71 -1.87
CA TYR A 313 -4.58 4.35 -1.50
C TYR A 313 -3.54 3.36 -2.00
N GLU A 314 -2.90 2.62 -1.11
CA GLU A 314 -1.88 1.63 -1.47
C GLU A 314 -2.51 0.30 -1.93
N PRO A 315 -1.80 -0.54 -2.71
CA PRO A 315 -2.35 -1.78 -3.27
C PRO A 315 -3.00 -2.71 -2.23
N LYS A 316 -2.47 -2.76 -1.02
CA LYS A 316 -3.03 -3.61 0.05
C LYS A 316 -4.40 -3.16 0.56
N PHE A 317 -4.82 -1.94 0.27
CA PHE A 317 -6.15 -1.43 0.63
C PHE A 317 -7.29 -2.15 -0.10
N ILE A 318 -7.01 -2.84 -1.21
CA ILE A 318 -8.03 -3.56 -1.99
C ILE A 318 -8.79 -4.59 -1.16
N VAL A 319 -8.11 -5.31 -0.25
CA VAL A 319 -8.74 -6.36 0.56
C VAL A 319 -9.77 -5.77 1.53
N PRO A 320 -9.42 -4.84 2.45
CA PRO A 320 -10.41 -4.24 3.33
C PRO A 320 -11.48 -3.43 2.59
N LEU A 321 -11.18 -2.87 1.41
CA LEU A 321 -12.18 -2.20 0.59
C LEU A 321 -13.29 -3.15 0.14
N PHE A 322 -12.93 -4.33 -0.41
CA PHE A 322 -13.91 -5.34 -0.82
C PHE A 322 -14.64 -5.97 0.38
N GLU A 323 -13.96 -6.16 1.50
CA GLU A 323 -14.62 -6.62 2.75
C GLU A 323 -15.66 -5.61 3.23
N SER A 324 -15.36 -4.31 3.21
CA SER A 324 -16.29 -3.25 3.57
C SER A 324 -17.49 -3.19 2.61
N MET A 325 -17.25 -3.34 1.31
CA MET A 325 -18.32 -3.45 0.31
C MET A 325 -19.26 -4.63 0.58
N SER A 326 -18.73 -5.78 0.95
CA SER A 326 -19.53 -6.98 1.30
C SER A 326 -20.43 -6.77 2.51
N ARG A 327 -20.00 -5.92 3.44
CA ARG A 327 -20.74 -5.49 4.64
C ARG A 327 -21.64 -4.28 4.41
N ARG A 328 -21.66 -3.73 3.18
CA ARG A 328 -22.34 -2.47 2.83
C ARG A 328 -21.85 -1.26 3.62
N GLU A 329 -20.60 -1.25 4.03
CA GLU A 329 -19.92 -0.10 4.60
C GLU A 329 -19.34 0.76 3.47
N LEU A 330 -20.07 1.80 3.06
CA LEU A 330 -19.77 2.58 1.86
C LEU A 330 -19.16 3.96 2.18
N SER A 331 -18.63 4.14 3.37
CA SER A 331 -17.97 5.38 3.79
C SER A 331 -16.45 5.22 3.77
N LEU A 332 -15.78 5.80 2.77
CA LEU A 332 -14.31 5.80 2.72
C LEU A 332 -13.68 6.39 3.98
N SER A 333 -14.24 7.49 4.50
CA SER A 333 -13.74 8.11 5.74
C SER A 333 -13.77 7.15 6.93
N ARG A 334 -14.82 6.33 7.04
CA ARG A 334 -14.92 5.33 8.10
C ARG A 334 -13.88 4.22 7.90
N ILE A 335 -13.77 3.69 6.68
CA ILE A 335 -12.80 2.63 6.36
C ILE A 335 -11.37 3.12 6.63
N ILE A 336 -11.04 4.38 6.27
CA ILE A 336 -9.74 4.99 6.55
C ILE A 336 -9.46 5.06 8.05
N ASN A 337 -10.45 5.47 8.85
CA ASN A 337 -10.28 5.62 10.31
C ASN A 337 -10.12 4.28 11.03
N ASP A 338 -10.66 3.19 10.47
CA ASP A 338 -10.57 1.84 11.04
C ASP A 338 -9.25 1.11 10.67
N LEU A 339 -8.45 1.69 9.78
CA LEU A 339 -7.22 1.09 9.27
C LEU A 339 -5.99 1.97 9.55
N PRO A 340 -4.77 1.40 9.59
CA PRO A 340 -3.54 2.15 9.76
C PRO A 340 -3.18 2.94 8.49
N PHE A 341 -3.83 4.07 8.30
CA PHE A 341 -3.45 5.11 7.34
C PHE A 341 -2.42 6.07 7.94
N LYS A 342 -1.55 6.64 7.10
CA LYS A 342 -0.78 7.81 7.50
C LYS A 342 -1.64 9.05 7.39
N HIS A 343 -1.83 9.74 8.52
CA HIS A 343 -2.59 10.99 8.59
C HIS A 343 -1.64 12.18 8.49
N VAL A 344 -1.86 13.02 7.47
CA VAL A 344 -1.09 14.25 7.22
C VAL A 344 -1.91 15.45 7.70
N LYS A 345 -1.37 16.21 8.62
CA LYS A 345 -2.06 17.43 9.09
C LYS A 345 -2.09 18.46 7.98
N VAL A 346 -3.27 19.00 7.69
CA VAL A 346 -3.42 20.12 6.75
C VAL A 346 -2.65 21.33 7.27
N GLN A 347 -1.70 21.83 6.50
CA GLN A 347 -0.95 23.06 6.80
C GLN A 347 -1.86 24.27 6.69
N ASP A 348 -1.61 25.32 7.49
CA ASP A 348 -2.49 26.50 7.51
C ASP A 348 -2.62 27.21 6.15
N ARG A 349 -1.57 27.16 5.32
CA ARG A 349 -1.58 27.68 3.92
C ARG A 349 -2.54 26.94 2.99
N PHE A 350 -2.93 25.71 3.34
CA PHE A 350 -3.87 24.89 2.57
C PHE A 350 -5.30 24.93 3.11
N ARG A 351 -5.54 25.77 4.13
CA ARG A 351 -6.86 25.93 4.73
C ARG A 351 -7.84 26.42 3.66
N GLY A 352 -8.96 25.71 3.50
CA GLY A 352 -9.97 26.02 2.49
C GLY A 352 -9.76 25.34 1.12
N ASN A 353 -8.56 24.80 0.82
CA ASN A 353 -8.31 24.15 -0.49
C ASN A 353 -9.11 22.85 -0.68
N PHE A 354 -9.56 22.24 0.42
CA PHE A 354 -10.37 21.01 0.43
C PHE A 354 -11.88 21.29 0.50
N MET A 355 -12.31 22.50 0.14
CA MET A 355 -13.72 22.82 0.11
C MET A 355 -14.38 22.18 -1.11
N ASN A 356 -15.46 21.42 -0.87
CA ASN A 356 -16.25 20.81 -1.93
C ASN A 356 -17.41 21.71 -2.33
N THR A 357 -17.83 21.65 -3.60
CA THR A 357 -19.01 22.30 -4.12
C THR A 357 -20.12 21.30 -4.36
N ASN A 358 -21.14 21.27 -3.51
CA ASN A 358 -22.24 20.30 -3.53
C ASN A 358 -23.60 20.89 -3.95
N THR A 359 -23.72 22.24 -3.86
CA THR A 359 -24.94 22.97 -4.21
C THR A 359 -24.63 24.06 -5.25
N HIS A 360 -25.67 24.54 -5.93
CA HIS A 360 -25.52 25.64 -6.88
C HIS A 360 -25.01 26.92 -6.21
N GLU A 361 -25.46 27.20 -4.99
CA GLU A 361 -25.00 28.37 -4.21
C GLU A 361 -23.50 28.27 -3.89
N GLU A 362 -23.02 27.12 -3.41
CA GLU A 362 -21.58 26.87 -3.16
C GLU A 362 -20.75 27.03 -4.43
N TYR A 363 -21.29 26.59 -5.59
CA TYR A 363 -20.65 26.76 -6.89
C TYR A 363 -20.50 28.24 -7.27
N GLU A 364 -21.55 29.05 -7.17
CA GLU A 364 -21.48 30.48 -7.51
C GLU A 364 -20.50 31.23 -6.59
N VAL A 365 -20.48 30.90 -5.29
CA VAL A 365 -19.50 31.44 -4.34
C VAL A 365 -18.07 31.04 -4.74
N ALA A 366 -17.83 29.77 -5.05
CA ALA A 366 -16.52 29.29 -5.48
C ALA A 366 -16.08 29.93 -6.80
N ARG A 367 -17.00 30.08 -7.75
CA ARG A 367 -16.76 30.72 -9.04
C ARG A 367 -16.32 32.18 -8.89
N ALA A 368 -17.09 32.98 -8.13
CA ALA A 368 -16.76 34.37 -7.86
C ALA A 368 -15.37 34.54 -7.19
N LYS A 369 -15.01 33.62 -6.28
CA LYS A 369 -13.69 33.63 -5.64
C LYS A 369 -12.58 33.29 -6.60
N ARG A 370 -12.76 32.29 -7.46
CA ARG A 370 -11.79 31.89 -8.49
C ARG A 370 -11.55 32.98 -9.54
N GLU A 371 -12.59 33.71 -9.93
CA GLU A 371 -12.50 34.85 -10.85
C GLU A 371 -11.67 36.01 -10.26
N GLN A 372 -11.68 36.19 -8.93
CA GLN A 372 -10.89 37.22 -8.23
C GLN A 372 -9.40 36.80 -8.06
N GLU A 373 -9.10 35.51 -7.97
CA GLU A 373 -7.75 34.97 -7.78
C GLU A 373 -6.94 34.88 -9.10
N THR A 374 -7.59 35.01 -10.26
CA THR A 374 -6.92 34.99 -11.57
C THR A 374 -6.41 36.39 -11.91
N PRO A 375 -5.09 36.64 -11.99
CA PRO A 375 -4.56 37.93 -12.46
C PRO A 375 -5.07 38.18 -13.88
N ARG A 376 -5.59 39.41 -14.11
CA ARG A 376 -5.97 39.88 -15.47
C ARG A 376 -4.78 40.03 -16.37
#